data_7ccc0ec5c9d128f6e5c98d090f506fb1
#
_entry.id   7ccc0ec5c9d128f6e5c98d090f506fb1
#
_cell.length_a   1.000
_cell.length_b   1.000
_cell.length_c   1.000
_cell.angle_alpha   90.00
_cell.angle_beta   90.00
_cell.angle_gamma   90.00
#
_symmetry.space_group_name_H-M   'P 1'
#
loop_
_entity.id
_entity.type
_entity.pdbx_description
1 polymer ?
#
loop_
_entity_poly.entity_id
_entity_poly.type
_entity_poly.pdbx_seq_one_letter_code
_entity_poly.pdbx_strand_id
1 'polypeptide(L)'
;MSEADLVREAEWLGRTIASWLDEEWCEQDVHDDIGDALCQAYLRERMVKKNNEATSILLQLSDDLKKVDFSEAFVNPYDVSNKALECLMFKSGVDVCCQSDADKKFLEESLKNA
;
A
#
# COMPACT_ATOMS: atom_id res chain seq x y z
N MET A 1 -1.35 13.80 -12.91
CA MET A 1 -0.12 13.17 -12.37
C MET A 1 0.66 12.54 -13.50
N SER A 2 1.96 12.78 -13.58
CA SER A 2 2.80 12.21 -14.65
C SER A 2 3.08 10.72 -14.36
N GLU A 3 3.57 10.00 -15.38
CA GLU A 3 3.97 8.60 -15.20
C GLU A 3 5.08 8.47 -14.15
N ALA A 4 6.05 9.40 -14.16
CA ALA A 4 7.12 9.40 -13.17
C ALA A 4 6.58 9.58 -11.74
N ASP A 5 5.57 10.43 -11.56
CA ASP A 5 4.92 10.62 -10.28
C ASP A 5 4.19 9.37 -9.81
N LEU A 6 3.52 8.67 -10.74
CA LEU A 6 2.83 7.41 -10.42
C LEU A 6 3.80 6.31 -10.02
N VAL A 7 4.95 6.21 -10.70
CA VAL A 7 5.98 5.24 -10.36
C VAL A 7 6.51 5.51 -8.95
N ARG A 8 6.82 6.77 -8.63
CA ARG A 8 7.29 7.16 -7.29
C ARG A 8 6.25 6.86 -6.21
N GLU A 9 4.99 7.14 -6.50
CA GLU A 9 3.89 6.86 -5.57
C GLU A 9 3.76 5.35 -5.32
N ALA A 10 3.82 4.54 -6.37
CA ALA A 10 3.75 3.09 -6.26
C ALA A 10 4.93 2.51 -5.47
N GLU A 11 6.13 2.98 -5.73
CA GLU A 11 7.32 2.55 -4.99
C GLU A 11 7.25 2.94 -3.52
N TRP A 12 6.82 4.17 -3.24
CA TRP A 12 6.59 4.63 -1.86
C TRP A 12 5.55 3.76 -1.17
N LEU A 13 4.45 3.46 -1.84
CA LEU A 13 3.37 2.65 -1.29
C LEU A 13 3.87 1.25 -0.91
N GLY A 14 4.59 0.60 -1.83
CA GLY A 14 5.15 -0.73 -1.57
C GLY A 14 6.11 -0.77 -0.40
N ARG A 15 7.03 0.19 -0.33
CA ARG A 15 7.98 0.30 0.77
C ARG A 15 7.29 0.60 2.09
N THR A 16 6.30 1.48 2.07
CA THR A 16 5.55 1.87 3.27
C THR A 16 4.79 0.67 3.85
N ILE A 17 4.14 -0.11 2.99
CA ILE A 17 3.41 -1.31 3.42
C ILE A 17 4.38 -2.36 3.98
N ALA A 18 5.49 -2.63 3.32
CA ALA A 18 6.49 -3.58 3.82
C ALA A 18 7.01 -3.16 5.20
N SER A 19 7.32 -1.87 5.39
CA SER A 19 7.77 -1.33 6.67
C SER A 19 6.69 -1.42 7.74
N TRP A 20 5.44 -1.15 7.38
CA TRP A 20 4.31 -1.27 8.30
C TRP A 20 4.16 -2.70 8.80
N LEU A 21 4.25 -3.68 7.89
CA LEU A 21 4.16 -5.09 8.25
C LEU A 21 5.30 -5.51 9.18
N ASP A 22 6.52 -5.05 8.91
CA ASP A 22 7.68 -5.34 9.75
C ASP A 22 7.51 -4.78 11.17
N GLU A 23 6.95 -3.59 11.31
CA GLU A 23 6.72 -2.95 12.62
C GLU A 23 5.58 -3.60 13.40
N GLU A 24 4.49 -3.99 12.72
CA GLU A 24 3.31 -4.53 13.38
C GLU A 24 3.49 -5.96 13.87
N TRP A 25 4.28 -6.75 13.16
CA TRP A 25 4.50 -8.15 13.52
C TRP A 25 5.97 -8.42 13.79
N CYS A 26 6.72 -8.73 12.77
CA CYS A 26 8.17 -8.84 12.88
C CYS A 26 8.73 -8.81 11.47
N GLU A 27 10.01 -8.56 11.33
CA GLU A 27 10.65 -8.51 10.03
C GLU A 27 10.60 -9.89 9.36
N GLN A 28 10.03 -9.97 8.16
CA GLN A 28 9.90 -11.19 7.38
C GLN A 28 10.13 -10.89 5.90
N ASP A 29 10.78 -11.81 5.20
CA ASP A 29 11.04 -11.65 3.75
C ASP A 29 9.74 -11.55 2.95
N VAL A 30 8.67 -12.21 3.38
CA VAL A 30 7.37 -12.16 2.70
C VAL A 30 6.80 -10.74 2.67
N HIS A 31 7.15 -9.88 3.62
CA HIS A 31 6.68 -8.49 3.64
C HIS A 31 7.22 -7.71 2.43
N ASP A 32 8.46 -7.96 2.04
CA ASP A 32 9.04 -7.35 0.85
C ASP A 32 8.34 -7.84 -0.42
N ASP A 33 8.02 -9.13 -0.49
CA ASP A 33 7.28 -9.71 -1.61
C ASP A 33 5.88 -9.09 -1.73
N ILE A 34 5.21 -8.88 -0.60
CA ILE A 34 3.90 -8.23 -0.54
C ILE A 34 4.01 -6.79 -1.05
N GLY A 35 5.03 -6.04 -0.58
CA GLY A 35 5.27 -4.68 -1.01
C GLY A 35 5.52 -4.56 -2.51
N ASP A 36 6.35 -5.45 -3.05
CA ASP A 36 6.66 -5.48 -4.49
C ASP A 36 5.40 -5.80 -5.32
N ALA A 37 4.62 -6.79 -4.89
CA ALA A 37 3.39 -7.16 -5.57
C ALA A 37 2.39 -6.01 -5.56
N LEU A 38 2.28 -5.31 -4.44
CA LEU A 38 1.41 -4.14 -4.29
C LEU A 38 1.84 -3.01 -5.24
N CYS A 39 3.13 -2.73 -5.31
CA CYS A 39 3.68 -1.72 -6.22
C CYS A 39 3.30 -2.02 -7.65
N GLN A 40 3.51 -3.25 -8.11
CA GLN A 40 3.20 -3.66 -9.47
C GLN A 40 1.69 -3.60 -9.76
N ALA A 41 0.87 -4.07 -8.84
CA ALA A 41 -0.58 -4.06 -8.99
C ALA A 41 -1.12 -2.63 -9.08
N TYR A 42 -0.63 -1.73 -8.21
CA TYR A 42 -1.04 -0.34 -8.20
C TYR A 42 -0.67 0.37 -9.51
N LEU A 43 0.57 0.16 -10.00
CA LEU A 43 1.01 0.72 -11.28
C LEU A 43 0.11 0.25 -12.42
N ARG A 44 -0.25 -1.02 -12.45
CA ARG A 44 -1.13 -1.57 -13.49
C ARG A 44 -2.48 -0.87 -13.48
N GLU A 45 -3.09 -0.69 -12.30
CA GLU A 45 -4.38 -0.03 -12.19
C GLU A 45 -4.34 1.41 -12.65
N ARG A 46 -3.30 2.16 -12.26
CA ARG A 46 -3.22 3.58 -12.53
C ARG A 46 -2.72 3.89 -13.94
N MET A 47 -1.77 3.14 -14.45
CA MET A 47 -1.13 3.42 -15.74
C MET A 47 -1.76 2.68 -16.91
N VAL A 48 -2.03 1.40 -16.76
CA VAL A 48 -2.57 0.56 -17.85
C VAL A 48 -4.08 0.70 -17.94
N LYS A 49 -4.79 0.50 -16.84
CA LYS A 49 -6.26 0.58 -16.80
C LYS A 49 -6.79 1.98 -16.58
N LYS A 50 -5.91 2.92 -16.17
CA LYS A 50 -6.25 4.32 -15.87
C LYS A 50 -7.38 4.45 -14.86
N ASN A 51 -7.43 3.53 -13.92
CA ASN A 51 -8.42 3.49 -12.87
C ASN A 51 -8.07 4.52 -11.79
N ASN A 52 -8.97 5.45 -11.50
CA ASN A 52 -8.80 6.50 -10.49
C ASN A 52 -9.84 6.40 -9.38
N GLU A 53 -10.70 5.39 -9.40
CA GLU A 53 -11.77 5.24 -8.42
C GLU A 53 -11.27 4.38 -7.26
N ALA A 54 -11.29 4.96 -6.04
CA ALA A 54 -10.65 4.37 -4.84
C ALA A 54 -11.16 2.98 -4.49
N THR A 55 -12.47 2.77 -4.50
CA THR A 55 -13.05 1.47 -4.16
C THR A 55 -12.68 0.41 -5.18
N SER A 56 -12.70 0.77 -6.46
CA SER A 56 -12.32 -0.14 -7.55
C SER A 56 -10.85 -0.52 -7.45
N ILE A 57 -9.97 0.43 -7.13
CA ILE A 57 -8.54 0.17 -6.91
C ILE A 57 -8.36 -0.79 -5.74
N LEU A 58 -9.03 -0.54 -4.62
CA LEU A 58 -8.97 -1.40 -3.43
C LEU A 58 -9.32 -2.85 -3.77
N LEU A 59 -10.44 -3.06 -4.45
CA LEU A 59 -10.88 -4.41 -4.80
C LEU A 59 -9.93 -5.11 -5.77
N GLN A 60 -9.40 -4.38 -6.72
CA GLN A 60 -8.46 -4.95 -7.69
C GLN A 60 -7.10 -5.27 -7.06
N LEU A 61 -6.61 -4.41 -6.17
CA LEU A 61 -5.38 -4.70 -5.42
C LEU A 61 -5.54 -5.95 -4.58
N SER A 62 -6.70 -6.11 -3.92
CA SER A 62 -7.00 -7.29 -3.13
C SER A 62 -6.98 -8.56 -3.99
N ASP A 63 -7.57 -8.51 -5.19
CA ASP A 63 -7.55 -9.63 -6.13
C ASP A 63 -6.14 -9.97 -6.61
N ASP A 64 -5.36 -8.97 -6.97
CA ASP A 64 -4.00 -9.17 -7.46
C ASP A 64 -3.10 -9.75 -6.36
N LEU A 65 -3.28 -9.30 -5.12
CA LEU A 65 -2.50 -9.80 -3.98
C LEU A 65 -2.81 -11.24 -3.60
N LYS A 66 -3.96 -11.78 -4.02
CA LYS A 66 -4.28 -13.21 -3.80
C LYS A 66 -3.29 -14.15 -4.47
N LYS A 67 -2.52 -13.67 -5.42
CA LYS A 67 -1.49 -14.45 -6.12
C LYS A 67 -0.21 -14.59 -5.29
N VAL A 68 -0.05 -13.78 -4.24
CA VAL A 68 1.08 -13.85 -3.32
C VAL A 68 0.78 -14.88 -2.25
N ASP A 69 1.80 -15.63 -1.81
CA ASP A 69 1.64 -16.58 -0.72
C ASP A 69 1.65 -15.84 0.63
N PHE A 70 0.49 -15.79 1.28
CA PHE A 70 0.32 -15.16 2.59
C PHE A 70 0.37 -16.17 3.75
N SER A 71 0.76 -17.43 3.50
CA SER A 71 0.72 -18.48 4.52
C SER A 71 1.56 -18.17 5.76
N GLU A 72 2.65 -17.43 5.60
CA GLU A 72 3.52 -17.02 6.71
C GLU A 72 3.23 -15.63 7.24
N ALA A 73 2.35 -14.88 6.59
CA ALA A 73 1.98 -13.54 7.01
C ALA A 73 0.77 -13.58 7.94
N PHE A 74 0.69 -12.59 8.84
CA PHE A 74 -0.43 -12.47 9.79
C PHE A 74 -1.58 -11.65 9.23
N VAL A 75 -1.52 -11.26 7.98
CA VAL A 75 -2.54 -10.46 7.30
C VAL A 75 -3.03 -11.18 6.05
N ASN A 76 -4.16 -10.75 5.53
CA ASN A 76 -4.69 -11.26 4.27
C ASN A 76 -4.61 -10.17 3.18
N PRO A 77 -4.84 -10.52 1.90
CA PRO A 77 -4.77 -9.54 0.80
C PRO A 77 -5.66 -8.31 0.99
N TYR A 78 -6.83 -8.48 1.55
CA TYR A 78 -7.75 -7.37 1.79
C TYR A 78 -7.19 -6.40 2.84
N ASP A 79 -6.62 -6.92 3.93
CA ASP A 79 -6.01 -6.08 4.99
C ASP A 79 -4.91 -5.21 4.41
N VAL A 80 -4.06 -5.77 3.57
CA VAL A 80 -2.96 -5.03 2.91
C VAL A 80 -3.52 -3.97 1.97
N SER A 81 -4.51 -4.31 1.15
CA SER A 81 -5.12 -3.38 0.21
C SER A 81 -5.82 -2.23 0.93
N ASN A 82 -6.50 -2.53 2.03
CA ASN A 82 -7.17 -1.51 2.84
C ASN A 82 -6.15 -0.55 3.45
N LYS A 83 -5.04 -1.06 3.96
CA LYS A 83 -3.96 -0.22 4.50
C LYS A 83 -3.31 0.62 3.40
N ALA A 84 -3.14 0.06 2.20
CA ALA A 84 -2.64 0.80 1.05
C ALA A 84 -3.55 1.98 0.71
N LEU A 85 -4.86 1.76 0.71
CA LEU A 85 -5.82 2.85 0.47
C LEU A 85 -5.74 3.93 1.55
N GLU A 86 -5.61 3.55 2.82
CA GLU A 86 -5.37 4.48 3.92
C GLU A 86 -4.14 5.36 3.65
N CYS A 87 -3.03 4.74 3.24
CA CYS A 87 -1.79 5.46 2.94
C CYS A 87 -1.98 6.47 1.82
N LEU A 88 -2.68 6.07 0.76
CA LEU A 88 -2.96 6.95 -0.38
C LEU A 88 -3.86 8.12 0.01
N MET A 89 -4.87 7.87 0.81
CA MET A 89 -5.78 8.91 1.33
C MET A 89 -5.01 9.89 2.21
N PHE A 90 -4.18 9.38 3.11
CA PHE A 90 -3.34 10.22 3.97
C PHE A 90 -2.41 11.11 3.14
N LYS A 91 -1.74 10.53 2.14
CA LYS A 91 -0.85 11.27 1.26
C LYS A 91 -1.58 12.38 0.51
N SER A 92 -2.85 12.16 0.17
CA SER A 92 -3.69 13.14 -0.52
C SER A 92 -4.29 14.20 0.42
N GLY A 93 -4.02 14.11 1.72
CA GLY A 93 -4.54 15.05 2.71
C GLY A 93 -5.97 14.78 3.16
N VAL A 94 -6.49 13.59 2.88
CA VAL A 94 -7.84 13.18 3.29
C VAL A 94 -7.77 12.58 4.70
N ASP A 95 -8.67 13.00 5.59
CA ASP A 95 -8.75 12.42 6.92
C ASP A 95 -9.19 10.96 6.84
N VAL A 96 -8.45 10.10 7.56
CA VAL A 96 -8.74 8.67 7.62
C VAL A 96 -9.44 8.39 8.95
N CYS A 97 -10.64 7.80 8.87
CA CYS A 97 -11.40 7.43 10.04
C CYS A 97 -10.67 6.38 10.89
N CYS A 98 -10.70 6.55 12.21
CA CYS A 98 -10.17 5.58 13.17
C CYS A 98 -8.66 5.36 13.10
N GLN A 99 -7.93 6.28 12.50
CA GLN A 99 -6.48 6.22 12.46
C GLN A 99 -5.88 6.68 13.79
N SER A 100 -4.99 5.88 14.36
CA SER A 100 -4.31 6.22 15.61
C SER A 100 -3.23 7.29 15.39
N ASP A 101 -2.82 7.96 16.48
CA ASP A 101 -1.73 8.94 16.42
C ASP A 101 -0.41 8.27 15.99
N ALA A 102 -0.17 7.03 16.40
CA ALA A 102 1.00 6.27 16.00
C ALA A 102 1.01 6.01 14.49
N ASP A 103 -0.14 5.66 13.92
CA ASP A 103 -0.27 5.45 12.47
C ASP A 103 -0.02 6.74 11.70
N LYS A 104 -0.57 7.86 12.17
CA LYS A 104 -0.35 9.17 11.56
C LYS A 104 1.12 9.54 11.55
N LYS A 105 1.79 9.33 12.68
CA LYS A 105 3.22 9.62 12.81
C LYS A 105 4.06 8.75 11.88
N PHE A 106 3.75 7.47 11.80
CA PHE A 106 4.41 6.54 10.89
C PHE A 106 4.30 7.01 9.43
N LEU A 107 3.08 7.38 9.00
CA LEU A 107 2.85 7.85 7.64
C LEU A 107 3.52 9.19 7.35
N GLU A 108 3.54 10.11 8.32
CA GLU A 108 4.26 11.37 8.18
C GLU A 108 5.75 11.15 7.97
N GLU A 109 6.36 10.25 8.75
CA GLU A 109 7.77 9.90 8.61
C GLU A 109 8.06 9.23 7.27
N SER A 110 7.16 8.34 6.83
CA SER A 110 7.26 7.67 5.54
C SER A 110 7.26 8.67 4.37
N LEU A 111 6.41 9.71 4.46
CA LEU A 111 6.35 10.75 3.42
C LEU A 111 7.61 11.60 3.40
N LYS A 112 8.23 11.86 4.55
CA LYS A 112 9.49 12.62 4.62
C LYS A 112 10.64 11.87 3.96
N ASN A 113 10.62 10.55 3.96
CA ASN A 113 11.65 9.69 3.40
C ASN A 113 11.40 9.31 1.95
N ALA A 114 10.30 9.78 1.40
CA ALA A 114 9.92 9.47 0.02
C ALA A 114 10.67 10.32 -1.02
#